data_39267bc03b9a9a1dd0a7c16f9f51af31
#
_entry.id   39267bc03b9a9a1dd0a7c16f9f51af31
#
_cell.length_a   1.000
_cell.length_b   1.000
_cell.length_c   1.000
_cell.angle_alpha   90.00
_cell.angle_beta   90.00
_cell.angle_gamma   90.00
#
_symmetry.space_group_name_H-M   'P 1'
#
loop_
_entity.id
_entity.type
_entity.pdbx_description
1 polymer ?
#
loop_
_entity_poly.entity_id
_entity_poly.type
_entity_poly.pdbx_seq_one_letter_code
_entity_poly.pdbx_strand_id
1 'polypeptide(L)'
;MTSTVCLSYDFDAVSTWLWSYDSWDMPTRHSRGVFGAEKGAPRLIDLHDEHDIPSTWFVPGHTIDSFPEICGEIHDRGYDIQHHGWSHTGPATYDTKEDEKADVDRAIE
;
A
#
# COMPACT_ATOMS: atom_id res chain seq x y z
N MET A 1 18.22 27.29 -11.89
CA MET A 1 17.00 26.48 -12.08
C MET A 1 17.03 25.33 -11.09
N THR A 2 15.98 25.15 -10.36
CA THR A 2 15.85 24.02 -9.40
C THR A 2 14.77 23.07 -9.86
N SER A 3 14.97 21.77 -9.60
CA SER A 3 13.96 20.75 -9.85
C SER A 3 13.58 20.09 -8.53
N THR A 4 12.31 19.74 -8.40
CA THR A 4 11.80 18.99 -7.25
C THR A 4 11.55 17.54 -7.67
N VAL A 5 12.03 16.59 -6.88
CA VAL A 5 11.76 15.17 -7.05
C VAL A 5 10.94 14.68 -5.86
N CYS A 6 9.82 14.04 -6.13
CA CYS A 6 8.99 13.41 -5.11
C CYS A 6 9.10 11.89 -5.26
N LEU A 7 9.42 11.21 -4.17
CA LEU A 7 9.47 9.75 -4.14
C LEU A 7 8.23 9.21 -3.45
N SER A 8 7.54 8.30 -4.11
CA SER A 8 6.36 7.66 -3.56
C SER A 8 6.33 6.17 -3.89
N TYR A 9 5.61 5.41 -3.07
CA TYR A 9 5.47 3.97 -3.20
C TYR A 9 4.01 3.58 -3.06
N ASP A 10 3.54 2.74 -3.98
CA ASP A 10 2.30 2.01 -3.79
C ASP A 10 2.65 0.73 -3.02
N PHE A 11 2.23 0.67 -1.76
CA PHE A 11 2.51 -0.45 -0.88
C PHE A 11 1.30 -1.37 -0.79
N ASP A 12 1.08 -2.15 -1.84
CA ASP A 12 -0.09 -3.00 -2.01
C ASP A 12 0.02 -4.33 -1.27
N ALA A 13 1.23 -4.81 -1.02
CA ALA A 13 1.47 -6.15 -0.47
C ALA A 13 0.66 -7.21 -1.24
N VAL A 14 -0.26 -7.91 -0.56
CA VAL A 14 -1.10 -8.93 -1.20
C VAL A 14 -2.37 -8.38 -1.83
N SER A 15 -2.77 -7.14 -1.53
CA SER A 15 -4.08 -6.59 -1.92
C SER A 15 -4.29 -6.59 -3.43
N THR A 16 -3.28 -6.14 -4.20
CA THR A 16 -3.37 -6.12 -5.66
C THR A 16 -3.56 -7.53 -6.27
N TRP A 17 -2.92 -8.54 -5.67
CA TRP A 17 -3.04 -9.93 -6.14
C TRP A 17 -4.41 -10.52 -5.85
N LEU A 18 -5.03 -10.15 -4.74
CA LEU A 18 -6.33 -10.64 -4.35
C LEU A 18 -7.44 -10.08 -5.24
N TRP A 19 -7.49 -8.77 -5.41
CA TRP A 19 -8.61 -8.11 -6.09
C TRP A 19 -8.32 -7.66 -7.51
N SER A 20 -7.22 -6.98 -7.77
CA SER A 20 -6.93 -6.48 -9.12
C SER A 20 -6.62 -7.59 -10.11
N TYR A 21 -5.98 -8.66 -9.65
CA TYR A 21 -5.59 -9.78 -10.49
C TYR A 21 -6.38 -11.06 -10.25
N ASP A 22 -7.37 -11.02 -9.37
CA ASP A 22 -8.24 -12.17 -9.03
C ASP A 22 -7.44 -13.46 -8.81
N SER A 23 -6.40 -13.37 -7.98
CA SER A 23 -5.42 -14.45 -7.80
C SER A 23 -5.39 -14.99 -6.37
N TRP A 24 -6.52 -14.90 -5.68
CA TRP A 24 -6.67 -15.32 -4.28
C TRP A 24 -6.30 -16.80 -4.04
N ASP A 25 -6.35 -17.64 -5.07
CA ASP A 25 -6.02 -19.07 -5.03
C ASP A 25 -4.58 -19.37 -5.50
N MET A 26 -3.75 -18.35 -5.74
CA MET A 26 -2.40 -18.53 -6.26
C MET A 26 -1.32 -18.25 -5.20
N PRO A 27 -0.81 -19.28 -4.50
CA PRO A 27 0.19 -19.10 -3.43
C PRO A 27 1.44 -18.34 -3.86
N THR A 28 1.89 -18.54 -5.11
CA THR A 28 3.08 -17.87 -5.65
C THR A 28 2.92 -16.35 -5.70
N ARG A 29 1.73 -15.86 -6.06
CA ARG A 29 1.43 -14.43 -6.10
C ARG A 29 1.30 -13.84 -4.70
N HIS A 30 0.67 -14.56 -3.79
CA HIS A 30 0.60 -14.17 -2.38
C HIS A 30 2.00 -14.07 -1.78
N SER A 31 2.86 -15.01 -2.05
CA SER A 31 4.26 -15.00 -1.60
C SER A 31 5.02 -13.76 -2.07
N ARG A 32 4.78 -13.29 -3.30
CA ARG A 32 5.36 -12.03 -3.80
C ARG A 32 4.85 -10.82 -3.03
N GLY A 33 3.56 -10.78 -2.71
CA GLY A 33 2.98 -9.72 -1.90
C GLY A 33 3.53 -9.69 -0.48
N VAL A 34 3.64 -10.86 0.14
CA VAL A 34 4.26 -11.02 1.48
C VAL A 34 5.72 -10.58 1.47
N PHE A 35 6.49 -10.93 0.43
CA PHE A 35 7.87 -10.46 0.28
C PHE A 35 7.95 -8.93 0.28
N GLY A 36 7.02 -8.25 -0.40
CA GLY A 36 6.93 -6.79 -0.40
C GLY A 36 6.80 -6.22 1.01
N ALA A 37 5.93 -6.83 1.84
CA ALA A 37 5.71 -6.39 3.21
C ALA A 37 6.87 -6.75 4.15
N GLU A 38 7.40 -7.97 4.07
CA GLU A 38 8.39 -8.47 5.02
C GLU A 38 9.83 -8.09 4.68
N LYS A 39 10.13 -7.83 3.42
CA LYS A 39 11.49 -7.54 2.94
C LYS A 39 11.58 -6.23 2.17
N GLY A 40 10.66 -5.99 1.23
CA GLY A 40 10.71 -4.83 0.36
C GLY A 40 10.55 -3.51 1.12
N ALA A 41 9.44 -3.36 1.83
CA ALA A 41 9.16 -2.14 2.59
C ALA A 41 10.22 -1.85 3.67
N PRO A 42 10.65 -2.81 4.51
CA PRO A 42 11.74 -2.57 5.47
C PRO A 42 13.03 -2.07 4.82
N ARG A 43 13.43 -2.66 3.69
CA ARG A 43 14.63 -2.22 2.97
C ARG A 43 14.51 -0.80 2.44
N LEU A 44 13.34 -0.44 1.93
CA LEU A 44 13.11 0.91 1.40
C LEU A 44 13.12 1.96 2.50
N ILE A 45 12.46 1.73 3.63
CA ILE A 45 12.48 2.70 4.72
C ILE A 45 13.88 2.84 5.34
N ASP A 46 14.64 1.75 5.46
CA ASP A 46 16.02 1.82 5.90
C ASP A 46 16.88 2.67 4.95
N LEU A 47 16.69 2.50 3.64
CA LEU A 47 17.41 3.30 2.63
C LEU A 47 17.04 4.78 2.70
N HIS A 48 15.75 5.09 2.88
CA HIS A 48 15.29 6.47 3.06
C HIS A 48 15.86 7.11 4.32
N ASP A 49 15.90 6.37 5.43
CA ASP A 49 16.50 6.85 6.68
C ASP A 49 17.99 7.10 6.53
N GLU A 50 18.72 6.18 5.87
CA GLU A 50 20.16 6.31 5.65
C GLU A 50 20.52 7.57 4.87
N HIS A 51 19.69 7.95 3.91
CA HIS A 51 19.93 9.11 3.05
C HIS A 51 19.15 10.37 3.46
N ASP A 52 18.36 10.31 4.53
CA ASP A 52 17.51 11.41 5.00
C ASP A 52 16.60 11.96 3.88
N ILE A 53 15.98 11.06 3.13
CA ILE A 53 15.09 11.40 2.01
C ILE A 53 13.65 11.09 2.40
N PRO A 54 12.72 12.08 2.37
CA PRO A 54 11.31 11.84 2.64
C PRO A 54 10.65 11.04 1.51
N SER A 55 9.60 10.31 1.85
CA SER A 55 8.76 9.59 0.90
C SER A 55 7.31 9.53 1.35
N THR A 56 6.42 9.34 0.38
CA THR A 56 4.99 9.14 0.60
C THR A 56 4.62 7.71 0.22
N TRP A 57 3.83 7.06 1.08
CA TRP A 57 3.41 5.69 0.93
C TRP A 57 1.91 5.61 0.76
N PHE A 58 1.45 5.17 -0.39
CA PHE A 58 0.05 4.92 -0.68
C PHE A 58 -0.27 3.48 -0.31
N VAL A 59 -1.10 3.29 0.72
CA VAL A 59 -1.31 1.97 1.33
C VAL A 59 -2.79 1.62 1.34
N PRO A 60 -3.19 0.50 0.69
CA PRO A 60 -4.57 0.01 0.81
C PRO A 60 -4.92 -0.33 2.26
N GLY A 61 -6.14 -0.05 2.67
CA GLY A 61 -6.60 -0.36 4.03
C GLY A 61 -6.44 -1.83 4.40
N HIS A 62 -6.67 -2.75 3.45
CA HIS A 62 -6.43 -4.18 3.64
C HIS A 62 -4.94 -4.49 3.93
N THR A 63 -4.02 -3.76 3.32
CA THR A 63 -2.58 -3.93 3.59
C THR A 63 -2.24 -3.49 5.02
N ILE A 64 -2.85 -2.40 5.50
CA ILE A 64 -2.68 -1.95 6.89
C ILE A 64 -3.18 -3.01 7.86
N ASP A 65 -4.38 -3.55 7.62
CA ASP A 65 -4.94 -4.62 8.46
C ASP A 65 -4.11 -5.90 8.45
N SER A 66 -3.53 -6.25 7.29
CA SER A 66 -2.78 -7.49 7.12
C SER A 66 -1.35 -7.40 7.64
N PHE A 67 -0.74 -6.21 7.58
CA PHE A 67 0.65 -5.96 7.96
C PHE A 67 0.78 -4.71 8.84
N PRO A 68 0.10 -4.68 10.00
CA PRO A 68 0.03 -3.48 10.84
C PRO A 68 1.40 -3.04 11.38
N GLU A 69 2.30 -3.99 11.63
CA GLU A 69 3.62 -3.70 12.20
C GLU A 69 4.47 -2.86 11.26
N ILE A 70 4.60 -3.27 9.99
CA ILE A 70 5.40 -2.51 9.03
C ILE A 70 4.73 -1.19 8.66
N CYS A 71 3.41 -1.12 8.57
CA CYS A 71 2.70 0.12 8.34
C CYS A 71 2.87 1.10 9.51
N GLY A 72 2.79 0.60 10.74
CA GLY A 72 3.08 1.38 11.94
C GLY A 72 4.52 1.88 11.97
N GLU A 73 5.48 1.06 11.58
CA GLU A 73 6.90 1.44 11.51
C GLU A 73 7.15 2.54 10.47
N ILE A 74 6.55 2.47 9.29
CA ILE A 74 6.62 3.52 8.28
C ILE A 74 6.10 4.85 8.84
N HIS A 75 4.96 4.82 9.51
CA HIS A 75 4.37 6.00 10.14
C HIS A 75 5.26 6.56 11.27
N ASP A 76 5.71 5.69 12.18
CA ASP A 76 6.48 6.09 13.37
C ASP A 76 7.86 6.68 13.02
N ARG A 77 8.43 6.27 11.89
CA ARG A 77 9.65 6.86 11.34
C ARG A 77 9.43 8.21 10.65
N GLY A 78 8.18 8.69 10.56
CA GLY A 78 7.83 10.01 10.05
C GLY A 78 7.55 10.08 8.56
N TYR A 79 7.40 8.95 7.89
CA TYR A 79 6.98 8.91 6.49
C TYR A 79 5.48 9.12 6.34
N ASP A 80 5.08 9.77 5.26
CA ASP A 80 3.70 10.10 4.98
C ASP A 80 2.96 8.88 4.46
N ILE A 81 1.82 8.52 5.09
CA ILE A 81 0.93 7.45 4.65
C ILE A 81 -0.34 8.06 4.10
N GLN A 82 -0.67 7.71 2.87
CA GLN A 82 -1.83 8.20 2.15
C GLN A 82 -2.75 7.06 1.73
N HIS A 83 -4.01 7.43 1.46
CA HIS A 83 -5.07 6.54 1.03
C HIS A 83 -4.80 5.89 -0.33
N HIS A 84 -5.15 4.60 -0.46
CA HIS A 84 -5.04 3.84 -1.71
C HIS A 84 -6.21 2.84 -1.89
N GLY A 85 -7.44 3.23 -1.48
CA GLY A 85 -8.57 2.33 -1.41
C GLY A 85 -8.45 1.32 -0.27
N TRP A 86 -9.49 0.51 -0.08
CA TRP A 86 -9.41 -0.61 0.86
C TRP A 86 -8.84 -1.85 0.20
N SER A 87 -9.45 -2.28 -0.91
CA SER A 87 -9.19 -3.56 -1.57
C SER A 87 -8.28 -3.47 -2.80
N HIS A 88 -7.78 -2.29 -3.15
CA HIS A 88 -7.07 -2.05 -4.41
C HIS A 88 -7.92 -2.44 -5.65
N THR A 89 -9.23 -2.30 -5.56
CA THR A 89 -10.16 -2.58 -6.66
C THR A 89 -10.25 -1.37 -7.59
N GLY A 90 -10.19 -1.59 -8.89
CA GLY A 90 -10.31 -0.51 -9.88
C GLY A 90 -11.70 0.14 -9.84
N PRO A 91 -11.80 1.48 -9.78
CA PRO A 91 -13.10 2.17 -9.63
C PRO A 91 -14.14 1.80 -10.68
N ALA A 92 -13.71 1.47 -11.90
CA ALA A 92 -14.60 1.08 -12.99
C ALA A 92 -15.23 -0.33 -12.84
N THR A 93 -14.80 -1.10 -11.84
CA THR A 93 -15.27 -2.48 -11.63
C THR A 93 -16.35 -2.61 -10.56
N TYR A 94 -16.64 -1.53 -9.82
CA TYR A 94 -17.76 -1.54 -8.87
C TYR A 94 -19.11 -1.53 -9.60
N ASP A 95 -20.06 -2.30 -9.09
CA ASP A 95 -21.40 -2.37 -9.68
C ASP A 95 -22.20 -1.07 -9.44
N THR A 96 -22.00 -0.43 -8.30
CA THR A 96 -22.69 0.80 -7.90
C THR A 96 -21.72 1.83 -7.31
N LYS A 97 -22.16 3.11 -7.29
CA LYS A 97 -21.41 4.18 -6.62
C LYS A 97 -21.38 3.99 -5.11
N GLU A 98 -22.39 3.35 -4.57
CA GLU A 98 -22.49 3.03 -3.15
C GLU A 98 -21.41 2.02 -2.74
N ASP A 99 -21.14 1.02 -3.59
CA ASP A 99 -20.08 0.03 -3.36
C ASP A 99 -18.69 0.68 -3.43
N GLU A 100 -18.45 1.53 -4.43
CA GLU A 100 -17.20 2.30 -4.54
C GLU A 100 -17.01 3.19 -3.30
N LYS A 101 -18.06 3.92 -2.89
CA LYS A 101 -18.00 4.77 -1.71
C LYS A 101 -17.72 3.97 -0.44
N ALA A 102 -18.32 2.80 -0.29
CA ALA A 102 -18.10 1.95 0.89
C ALA A 102 -16.65 1.48 1.00
N ASP A 103 -16.00 1.15 -0.12
CA ASP A 103 -14.59 0.78 -0.14
C ASP A 103 -13.69 1.96 0.28
N VAL A 104 -13.98 3.14 -0.25
CA VAL A 104 -13.24 4.37 0.09
C VAL A 104 -13.42 4.74 1.56
N ASP A 105 -14.66 4.75 2.05
CA ASP A 105 -14.97 5.09 3.45
C ASP A 105 -14.23 4.14 4.41
N ARG A 106 -14.28 2.83 4.13
CA ARG A 106 -13.58 1.82 4.91
C ARG A 106 -12.06 2.02 4.94
N ALA A 107 -11.49 2.47 3.83
CA ALA A 107 -10.06 2.71 3.75
C ALA A 107 -9.61 3.94 4.55
N ILE A 108 -10.50 4.90 4.76
CA ILE A 108 -10.22 6.13 5.50
C ILE A 108 -10.36 5.93 7.03
N GLU A 109 -11.26 5.03 7.44
CA GLU A 109 -11.46 4.71 8.87
C GLU A 109 -10.23 4.08 9.52
#